data_aa0d5cfd7843231a9cad6d287584ba89
#
_entry.id   aa0d5cfd7843231a9cad6d287584ba89
#
_cell.length_a   1.000
_cell.length_b   1.000
_cell.length_c   1.000
_cell.angle_alpha   90.00
_cell.angle_beta   90.00
_cell.angle_gamma   90.00
#
_symmetry.space_group_name_H-M   'P 1'
#
loop_
_entity.id
_entity.type
_entity.pdbx_description
1 polymer ?
#
loop_
_entity_poly.entity_id
_entity_poly.type
_entity_poly.pdbx_seq_one_letter_code
_entity_poly.pdbx_strand_id
1 'polypeptide(L)'
;MLITKKYLNELTYKVIGCAIEVHKILGPGLLESVFEKCFLKELQLRGIAFKNQIWVPVHYKGLELDTELRLDVLVEDILCVELKAQECYL
;
A
#
# COMPACT_ATOMS: atom_id res chain seq x y z
N MET A 1 2.19 -21.45 1.36
CA MET A 1 2.94 -20.85 0.25
C MET A 1 4.30 -20.36 0.75
N LEU A 2 5.36 -20.75 0.09
CA LEU A 2 6.70 -20.31 0.46
C LEU A 2 6.96 -18.91 -0.11
N ILE A 3 7.15 -17.92 0.76
CA ILE A 3 7.42 -16.56 0.35
C ILE A 3 8.93 -16.40 0.22
N THR A 4 9.40 -16.12 -0.97
CA THR A 4 10.81 -15.92 -1.25
C THR A 4 11.14 -14.44 -1.36
N LYS A 5 12.41 -14.08 -1.17
CA LYS A 5 12.90 -12.73 -1.39
C LYS A 5 12.65 -12.27 -2.82
N LYS A 6 12.82 -13.18 -3.78
CA LYS A 6 12.55 -12.90 -5.19
C LYS A 6 11.09 -12.50 -5.40
N TYR A 7 10.14 -13.24 -4.80
CA TYR A 7 8.73 -12.93 -4.90
C TYR A 7 8.41 -11.56 -4.33
N LEU A 8 8.93 -11.23 -3.14
CA LEU A 8 8.72 -9.93 -2.52
C LEU A 8 9.28 -8.79 -3.36
N ASN A 9 10.47 -8.98 -3.94
CA ASN A 9 11.08 -7.96 -4.79
C ASN A 9 10.25 -7.73 -6.05
N GLU A 10 9.76 -8.78 -6.68
CA GLU A 10 8.90 -8.67 -7.87
C GLU A 10 7.58 -7.98 -7.54
N LEU A 11 6.97 -8.34 -6.42
CA LEU A 11 5.72 -7.72 -5.98
C LEU A 11 5.92 -6.23 -5.68
N THR A 12 6.98 -5.90 -4.96
CA THR A 12 7.32 -4.51 -4.65
C THR A 12 7.54 -3.70 -5.92
N TYR A 13 8.24 -4.26 -6.89
CA TYR A 13 8.46 -3.62 -8.18
C TYR A 13 7.14 -3.31 -8.90
N LYS A 14 6.23 -4.28 -8.92
CA LYS A 14 4.91 -4.09 -9.54
C LYS A 14 4.09 -3.02 -8.83
N VAL A 15 4.12 -3.01 -7.51
CA VAL A 15 3.40 -2.02 -6.70
C VAL A 15 3.94 -0.61 -6.93
N ILE A 16 5.27 -0.47 -6.96
CA ILE A 16 5.91 0.81 -7.27
C ILE A 16 5.53 1.25 -8.69
N GLY A 17 5.48 0.33 -9.64
CA GLY A 17 5.04 0.60 -11.00
C GLY A 17 3.61 1.16 -11.05
N CYS A 18 2.71 0.64 -10.22
CA CYS A 18 1.35 1.16 -10.10
C CYS A 18 1.35 2.60 -9.59
N ALA A 19 2.12 2.89 -8.56
CA ALA A 19 2.22 4.23 -8.00
C ALA A 19 2.79 5.23 -9.00
N ILE A 20 3.82 4.83 -9.73
CA ILE A 20 4.43 5.66 -10.77
C ILE A 20 3.42 5.96 -11.87
N GLU A 21 2.65 4.96 -12.31
CA GLU A 21 1.66 5.14 -13.36
C GLU A 21 0.59 6.15 -12.94
N VAL A 22 0.08 6.03 -11.72
CA VAL A 22 -0.91 6.97 -11.18
C VAL A 22 -0.35 8.39 -11.14
N HIS A 23 0.86 8.54 -10.62
CA HIS A 23 1.52 9.85 -10.52
C HIS A 23 1.77 10.46 -11.90
N LYS A 24 2.17 9.62 -12.85
CA LYS A 24 2.44 10.05 -14.23
C LYS A 24 1.19 10.58 -14.93
N ILE A 25 0.04 9.91 -14.72
CA ILE A 25 -1.21 10.30 -15.36
C ILE A 25 -1.84 11.51 -14.69
N LEU A 26 -1.85 11.54 -13.36
CA LEU A 26 -2.56 12.57 -12.60
C LEU A 26 -1.68 13.78 -12.23
N GLY A 27 -0.38 13.60 -12.20
CA GLY A 27 0.54 14.67 -11.84
C GLY A 27 0.66 14.90 -10.34
N PRO A 28 1.46 15.88 -9.92
CA PRO A 28 1.68 16.19 -8.50
C PRO A 28 0.54 17.00 -7.89
N GLY A 29 0.52 17.09 -6.56
CA GLY A 29 -0.41 17.96 -5.84
C GLY A 29 -1.80 17.39 -5.61
N LEU A 30 -1.97 16.08 -5.77
CA LEU A 30 -3.24 15.43 -5.55
C LEU A 30 -3.52 15.19 -4.07
N LEU A 31 -4.81 15.18 -3.73
CA LEU A 31 -5.25 14.72 -2.43
C LEU A 31 -4.92 13.23 -2.28
N GLU A 32 -4.50 12.85 -1.07
CA GLU A 32 -4.15 11.47 -0.75
C GLU A 32 -5.28 10.50 -1.07
N SER A 33 -6.53 10.88 -0.78
CA SER A 33 -7.70 10.05 -1.05
C SER A 33 -7.92 9.79 -2.54
N VAL A 34 -7.64 10.77 -3.38
CA VAL A 34 -7.74 10.61 -4.84
C VAL A 34 -6.65 9.68 -5.34
N PHE A 35 -5.42 9.88 -4.86
CA PHE A 35 -4.30 9.01 -5.22
C PHE A 35 -4.58 7.56 -4.81
N GLU A 36 -5.08 7.35 -3.59
CA GLU A 36 -5.41 6.01 -3.10
C GLU A 36 -6.40 5.30 -4.02
N LYS A 37 -7.50 5.97 -4.37
CA LYS A 37 -8.52 5.37 -5.23
C LYS A 37 -7.95 4.96 -6.59
N CYS A 38 -7.13 5.81 -7.18
CA CYS A 38 -6.50 5.52 -8.47
C CYS A 38 -5.46 4.42 -8.35
N PHE A 39 -4.71 4.39 -7.26
CA PHE A 39 -3.73 3.35 -6.98
C PHE A 39 -4.40 1.97 -6.84
N LEU A 40 -5.50 1.91 -6.09
CA LEU A 40 -6.28 0.67 -5.95
C LEU A 40 -6.83 0.20 -7.29
N LYS A 41 -7.29 1.13 -8.11
CA LYS A 41 -7.78 0.81 -9.46
C LYS A 41 -6.66 0.23 -10.32
N GLU A 42 -5.47 0.80 -10.23
CA GLU A 42 -4.32 0.30 -10.99
C GLU A 42 -3.92 -1.11 -10.54
N LEU A 43 -3.93 -1.39 -9.23
CA LEU A 43 -3.72 -2.73 -8.71
C LEU A 43 -4.73 -3.72 -9.27
N GLN A 44 -5.99 -3.31 -9.28
CA GLN A 44 -7.07 -4.14 -9.83
C GLN A 44 -6.87 -4.45 -11.31
N LEU A 45 -6.51 -3.44 -12.09
CA LEU A 45 -6.27 -3.60 -13.53
C LEU A 45 -5.12 -4.56 -13.82
N ARG A 46 -4.14 -4.62 -12.94
CA ARG A 46 -2.99 -5.52 -13.07
C ARG A 46 -3.20 -6.88 -12.44
N GLY A 47 -4.40 -7.14 -11.91
CA GLY A 47 -4.72 -8.43 -11.29
C GLY A 47 -4.01 -8.68 -9.97
N ILE A 48 -3.61 -7.64 -9.26
CA ILE A 48 -2.93 -7.73 -7.97
C ILE A 48 -3.98 -7.65 -6.86
N ALA A 49 -4.06 -8.69 -6.03
CA ALA A 49 -5.02 -8.72 -4.92
C ALA A 49 -4.60 -7.76 -3.81
N PHE A 50 -5.56 -7.08 -3.22
CA PHE A 50 -5.29 -6.15 -2.14
C PHE A 50 -6.49 -6.04 -1.19
N LYS A 51 -6.19 -5.53 0.01
CA LYS A 51 -7.19 -5.07 0.98
C LYS A 51 -6.78 -3.67 1.41
N ASN A 52 -7.75 -2.79 1.62
CA ASN A 52 -7.46 -1.43 2.04
C ASN A 52 -8.16 -1.09 3.35
N GLN A 53 -7.62 -0.12 4.09
CA GLN A 53 -8.18 0.35 5.36
C GLN A 53 -8.38 -0.78 6.35
N ILE A 54 -7.31 -1.52 6.65
CA ILE A 54 -7.36 -2.68 7.53
C ILE A 54 -6.90 -2.28 8.92
N TRP A 55 -7.64 -2.70 9.95
CA TRP A 55 -7.27 -2.51 11.33
C TRP A 55 -6.66 -3.79 11.88
N VAL A 56 -5.46 -3.68 12.44
CA VAL A 56 -4.72 -4.83 12.97
C VAL A 56 -4.47 -4.58 14.46
N PRO A 57 -4.86 -5.53 15.32
CA PRO A 57 -4.55 -5.38 16.75
C PRO A 57 -3.05 -5.46 16.99
N VAL A 58 -2.57 -4.71 17.97
CA VAL A 58 -1.14 -4.65 18.28
C VAL A 58 -0.85 -5.51 19.50
N HIS A 59 0.06 -6.46 19.31
CA HIS A 59 0.54 -7.34 20.38
C HIS A 59 2.05 -7.16 20.54
N TYR A 60 2.49 -7.10 21.79
CA TYR A 60 3.91 -6.97 22.07
C TYR A 60 4.28 -7.87 23.25
N LYS A 61 5.03 -8.91 22.98
CA LYS A 61 5.57 -9.85 24.00
C LYS A 61 4.51 -10.31 25.02
N GLY A 62 3.35 -10.72 24.50
CA GLY A 62 2.24 -11.16 25.36
C GLY A 62 1.35 -10.03 25.87
N LEU A 63 1.71 -8.79 25.60
CA LEU A 63 0.89 -7.63 25.93
C LEU A 63 -0.03 -7.29 24.76
N GLU A 64 -1.33 -7.30 25.03
CA GLU A 64 -2.32 -6.87 24.06
C GLU A 64 -2.63 -5.39 24.33
N LEU A 65 -2.42 -4.56 23.32
CA LEU A 65 -2.67 -3.13 23.44
C LEU A 65 -4.11 -2.82 23.02
N ASP A 66 -4.73 -1.84 23.67
CA ASP A 66 -6.08 -1.38 23.33
C ASP A 66 -6.12 -0.54 22.06
N THR A 67 -5.02 -0.42 21.36
CA THR A 67 -4.94 0.32 20.11
C THR A 67 -4.78 -0.62 18.94
N GLU A 68 -5.42 -0.25 17.83
CA GLU A 68 -5.29 -0.97 16.58
C GLU A 68 -4.42 -0.15 15.61
N LEU A 69 -3.59 -0.85 14.84
CA LEU A 69 -2.81 -0.23 13.79
C LEU A 69 -3.62 -0.27 12.49
N ARG A 70 -3.81 0.90 11.88
CA ARG A 70 -4.49 0.98 10.60
C ARG A 70 -3.48 0.87 9.46
N LEU A 71 -3.73 -0.08 8.56
CA LEU A 71 -2.95 -0.24 7.33
C LEU A 71 -3.72 0.39 6.18
N ASP A 72 -3.03 1.19 5.37
CA ASP A 72 -3.67 1.82 4.21
C ASP A 72 -4.00 0.79 3.14
N VAL A 73 -3.02 0.04 2.70
CA VAL A 73 -3.20 -1.02 1.70
C VAL A 73 -2.33 -2.22 2.07
N LEU A 74 -2.93 -3.40 2.01
CA LEU A 74 -2.21 -4.67 2.17
C LEU A 74 -2.29 -5.43 0.85
N VAL A 75 -1.16 -5.61 0.19
CA VAL A 75 -1.05 -6.26 -1.11
C VAL A 75 -0.67 -7.72 -0.95
N GLU A 76 -1.45 -8.61 -1.55
CA GLU A 76 -1.22 -10.07 -1.54
C GLU A 76 -1.02 -10.63 -0.13
N ASP A 77 -1.66 -10.02 0.88
CA ASP A 77 -1.58 -10.38 2.30
C ASP A 77 -0.17 -10.33 2.91
N ILE A 78 0.82 -9.75 2.24
CA ILE A 78 2.20 -9.72 2.73
C ILE A 78 2.90 -8.36 2.64
N LEU A 79 2.45 -7.46 1.77
CA LEU A 79 3.11 -6.18 1.57
C LEU A 79 2.22 -5.03 2.01
N CYS A 80 2.66 -4.33 3.05
CA CYS A 80 1.96 -3.12 3.52
C CYS A 80 2.44 -1.92 2.73
N VAL A 81 1.50 -1.13 2.21
CA VAL A 81 1.79 0.10 1.48
C VAL A 81 1.15 1.25 2.22
N GLU A 82 1.94 2.23 2.62
CA GLU A 82 1.44 3.48 3.16
C GLU A 82 1.45 4.55 2.09
N LEU A 83 0.31 5.20 1.94
CA LEU A 83 0.14 6.27 0.98
C LEU A 83 0.13 7.59 1.74
N LYS A 84 1.11 8.42 1.45
CA LYS A 84 1.21 9.75 2.08
C LYS A 84 1.29 10.81 1.00
N ALA A 85 0.43 11.81 1.12
CA ALA A 85 0.58 13.02 0.34
C ALA A 85 1.75 13.78 0.96
N GLN A 86 2.87 13.83 0.26
CA GLN A 86 3.99 14.65 0.69
C GLN A 86 3.95 15.95 -0.06
N GLU A 87 3.87 17.02 0.70
CA GLU A 87 4.20 18.32 0.17
C GLU A 87 5.72 18.37 0.04
N CYS A 88 6.19 18.55 -1.17
CA CYS A 88 7.61 18.73 -1.41
C CYS A 88 7.98 20.16 -1.08
N TYR A 89 8.65 20.34 0.04
CA TYR A 89 9.30 21.60 0.34
C TYR A 89 10.71 21.55 -0.21
N LEU A 90 10.98 22.37 -1.14
CA LEU A 90 12.33 22.57 -1.65
C LEU A 90 12.91 23.84 -1.06
#